data_377908198503542ffa8b3b1a46b7eb92
#
_entry.id   377908198503542ffa8b3b1a46b7eb92
#
_cell.length_a   1.000
_cell.length_b   1.000
_cell.length_c   1.000
_cell.angle_alpha   90.00
_cell.angle_beta   90.00
_cell.angle_gamma   90.00
#
_symmetry.space_group_name_H-M   'P 1'
#
loop_
_entity.id
_entity.type
_entity.pdbx_description
1 polymer ?
#
loop_
_entity_poly.entity_id
_entity_poly.type
_entity_poly.pdbx_seq_one_letter_code
_entity_poly.pdbx_strand_id
1 'polypeptide(L)'
;NKLAVANSYNRDKGKEAEQKETSTIKVVGEAGIWGWFKARLEGTDSKSESEKITGKESETFTPNPLHLAIESLLETNKVLIIDDFHYCTPEIQTEIIRALKEPIASGLRVILCSVPHRGVDSIKVEKEMDGRVIQLGIEPWEREELYEISKKGFEALDIECPDSIFQNFISESYKSPHLMQDFCYWFCRLNKVVEKMPQKQYLPENINYEKFYQRIVKDHSSKELYDKLVAGPSRDRKQREFKNGSEGDIYYAVMIALSDLTHETVITVDTVREKLKELLTSESMPNKTQVSQVLKKMAELAKDHTNREPAIDFQNDRIYIVDPFFSFYLKWIEK
;
A
#
# COMPACT_ATOMS: atom_id res chain seq x y z
N ASN A 1 8.54 -17.51 7.87
CA ASN A 1 9.95 -17.66 8.22
C ASN A 1 10.50 -16.33 8.66
N LYS A 2 10.68 -16.15 9.97
CA LYS A 2 11.27 -14.93 10.54
C LYS A 2 12.78 -15.06 10.52
N LEU A 3 13.49 -14.07 10.01
CA LEU A 3 14.93 -13.96 10.08
C LEU A 3 15.31 -13.73 11.56
N ALA A 4 16.13 -14.61 12.14
CA ALA A 4 16.66 -14.46 13.47
C ALA A 4 18.12 -14.04 13.37
N VAL A 5 18.48 -13.03 14.14
CA VAL A 5 19.86 -12.53 14.22
C VAL A 5 20.39 -12.82 15.63
N ALA A 6 21.51 -13.52 15.70
CA ALA A 6 22.19 -13.78 16.97
C ALA A 6 22.99 -12.54 17.40
N ASN A 7 22.87 -12.17 18.67
CA ASN A 7 23.57 -11.02 19.26
C ASN A 7 25.05 -11.26 19.59
N SER A 8 25.50 -12.51 19.58
CA SER A 8 26.93 -12.86 19.81
C SER A 8 27.26 -14.22 19.24
N TYR A 9 28.46 -14.37 18.72
CA TYR A 9 28.99 -15.61 18.19
C TYR A 9 30.35 -15.86 18.85
N ASN A 10 30.49 -16.98 19.58
CA ASN A 10 31.77 -17.43 20.12
C ASN A 10 32.39 -18.46 19.19
N ARG A 11 33.56 -18.16 18.65
CA ARG A 11 34.33 -19.09 17.85
C ARG A 11 35.44 -19.68 18.69
N ASP A 12 35.22 -20.87 19.22
CA ASP A 12 36.30 -21.67 19.83
C ASP A 12 37.11 -22.37 18.74
N LYS A 13 38.41 -22.07 18.68
CA LYS A 13 39.35 -22.86 17.91
C LYS A 13 39.80 -24.03 18.76
N GLY A 14 39.26 -25.20 18.50
CA GLY A 14 39.87 -26.46 18.91
C GLY A 14 38.95 -27.49 19.54
N LYS A 15 38.71 -28.51 18.78
CA LYS A 15 38.27 -29.89 19.05
C LYS A 15 36.85 -30.23 18.65
N GLU A 16 36.82 -31.24 17.79
CA GLU A 16 35.65 -32.01 17.37
C GLU A 16 34.85 -32.49 18.59
N ALA A 17 33.61 -32.13 18.62
CA ALA A 17 32.57 -32.82 19.37
C ALA A 17 31.25 -32.58 18.65
N GLU A 18 30.57 -33.66 18.27
CA GLU A 18 29.18 -33.66 17.85
C GLU A 18 28.33 -32.84 18.81
N GLN A 19 27.89 -31.68 18.42
CA GLN A 19 26.88 -30.93 19.14
C GLN A 19 25.59 -30.84 18.32
N LYS A 20 24.55 -31.46 18.87
CA LYS A 20 23.18 -31.16 18.51
C LYS A 20 22.96 -29.66 18.62
N GLU A 21 22.82 -28.99 17.51
CA GLU A 21 22.46 -27.59 17.48
C GLU A 21 21.02 -27.40 17.99
N THR A 22 20.92 -26.98 19.23
CA THR A 22 19.74 -26.33 19.76
C THR A 22 19.96 -24.82 19.64
N SER A 23 19.80 -24.29 18.44
CA SER A 23 19.82 -22.84 18.23
C SER A 23 18.57 -22.24 18.85
N THR A 24 18.73 -21.66 20.05
CA THR A 24 17.69 -20.86 20.67
C THR A 24 17.61 -19.53 19.95
N ILE A 25 16.73 -19.47 18.94
CA ILE A 25 16.44 -18.24 18.19
C ILE A 25 15.60 -17.35 19.09
N LYS A 26 16.21 -16.33 19.71
CA LYS A 26 15.45 -15.26 20.34
C LYS A 26 14.84 -14.38 19.25
N VAL A 27 13.51 -14.39 19.18
CA VAL A 27 12.74 -13.45 18.37
C VAL A 27 12.95 -12.06 18.95
N VAL A 28 13.74 -11.23 18.28
CA VAL A 28 13.78 -9.80 18.56
C VAL A 28 12.46 -9.22 18.05
N GLY A 29 11.67 -8.62 18.94
CA GLY A 29 10.40 -7.97 18.63
C GLY A 29 10.57 -6.82 17.64
N GLU A 30 9.50 -6.08 17.35
CA GLU A 30 9.31 -5.05 16.32
C GLU A 30 10.46 -4.05 16.05
N ALA A 31 11.54 -4.09 16.83
CA ALA A 31 12.78 -3.33 16.67
C ALA A 31 13.83 -3.96 15.73
N GLY A 32 13.56 -5.08 15.10
CA GLY A 32 14.42 -5.83 14.19
C GLY A 32 15.51 -5.02 13.44
N ILE A 33 15.74 -5.34 12.20
CA ILE A 33 16.68 -4.64 11.29
C ILE A 33 16.37 -3.13 11.26
N TRP A 34 15.11 -2.74 11.34
CA TRP A 34 14.64 -1.36 11.35
C TRP A 34 15.08 -0.59 12.61
N GLY A 35 14.99 -1.18 13.77
CA GLY A 35 15.49 -0.55 15.02
C GLY A 35 16.99 -0.32 15.03
N TRP A 36 17.74 -1.22 14.38
CA TRP A 36 19.17 -1.06 14.20
C TRP A 36 19.51 0.06 13.20
N PHE A 37 18.82 0.14 12.06
CA PHE A 37 18.96 1.24 11.11
C PHE A 37 18.66 2.59 11.78
N LYS A 38 17.59 2.66 12.57
CA LYS A 38 17.20 3.87 13.30
C LYS A 38 18.24 4.29 14.35
N ALA A 39 18.78 3.34 15.12
CA ALA A 39 19.81 3.62 16.14
C ALA A 39 21.12 4.13 15.52
N ARG A 40 21.48 3.69 14.32
CA ARG A 40 22.66 4.16 13.59
C ARG A 40 22.45 5.56 12.99
N LEU A 41 21.24 5.86 12.53
CA LEU A 41 20.86 7.19 12.02
C LEU A 41 20.82 8.25 13.12
N GLU A 42 20.43 7.88 14.35
CA GLU A 42 20.38 8.79 15.51
C GLU A 42 21.76 9.02 16.17
N GLY A 43 22.83 8.48 15.59
CA GLY A 43 24.21 8.78 16.01
C GLY A 43 24.60 8.29 17.40
N THR A 44 23.89 7.29 17.92
CA THR A 44 24.25 6.63 19.19
C THR A 44 25.38 5.62 18.92
N ASP A 45 26.60 6.15 18.66
CA ASP A 45 27.81 5.36 18.78
C ASP A 45 27.98 5.00 20.26
N SER A 46 27.57 3.78 20.63
CA SER A 46 27.96 3.21 21.91
C SER A 46 29.45 2.99 21.86
N LYS A 47 30.21 3.94 22.39
CA LYS A 47 31.63 3.74 22.73
C LYS A 47 31.73 2.53 23.65
N SER A 48 32.32 1.46 23.16
CA SER A 48 32.74 0.35 23.99
C SER A 48 33.87 0.83 24.87
N GLU A 49 33.60 1.07 26.14
CA GLU A 49 34.67 1.19 27.16
C GLU A 49 35.35 -0.18 27.28
N SER A 50 36.61 -0.21 26.87
CA SER A 50 37.47 -1.37 27.07
C SER A 50 38.01 -1.32 28.48
N GLU A 51 37.43 -2.09 29.42
CA GLU A 51 38.09 -2.46 30.64
C GLU A 51 39.19 -3.51 30.35
N LYS A 52 40.43 -3.09 30.58
CA LYS A 52 41.59 -4.00 30.59
C LYS A 52 41.53 -4.92 31.82
N ILE A 53 41.13 -6.17 31.59
CA ILE A 53 41.40 -7.23 32.54
C ILE A 53 42.47 -8.14 31.95
N THR A 54 43.62 -8.17 32.63
CA THR A 54 44.78 -9.00 32.33
C THR A 54 44.46 -10.49 32.47
N GLY A 55 44.67 -11.25 31.40
CA GLY A 55 44.85 -12.69 31.48
C GLY A 55 43.85 -13.54 30.70
N LYS A 56 44.23 -13.89 29.49
CA LYS A 56 43.64 -14.73 28.45
C LYS A 56 42.85 -13.93 27.40
N GLU A 57 43.49 -13.81 26.26
CA GLU A 57 42.87 -13.23 25.07
C GLU A 57 41.73 -14.15 24.57
N SER A 58 40.51 -13.86 24.98
CA SER A 58 39.32 -14.24 24.25
C SER A 58 38.85 -12.96 23.51
N GLU A 59 39.24 -12.78 22.28
CA GLU A 59 38.62 -11.76 21.42
C GLU A 59 37.13 -12.11 21.28
N THR A 60 36.30 -11.41 22.04
CA THR A 60 34.84 -11.46 21.84
C THR A 60 34.53 -10.59 20.66
N PHE A 61 34.55 -11.19 19.48
CA PHE A 61 34.11 -10.53 18.26
C PHE A 61 32.57 -10.48 18.26
N THR A 62 32.00 -9.30 18.38
CA THR A 62 30.56 -9.11 18.19
C THR A 62 30.33 -8.79 16.73
N PRO A 63 29.96 -9.75 15.90
CA PRO A 63 29.75 -9.48 14.47
C PRO A 63 28.57 -8.57 14.27
N ASN A 64 28.68 -7.67 13.28
CA ASN A 64 27.59 -6.81 12.89
C ASN A 64 26.37 -7.65 12.47
N PRO A 65 25.20 -7.50 13.10
CA PRO A 65 24.01 -8.31 12.81
C PRO A 65 23.59 -8.28 11.34
N LEU A 66 23.82 -7.15 10.66
CA LEU A 66 23.54 -7.03 9.23
C LEU A 66 24.47 -7.93 8.39
N HIS A 67 25.75 -7.99 8.76
CA HIS A 67 26.72 -8.82 8.05
C HIS A 67 26.37 -10.31 8.16
N LEU A 68 26.04 -10.76 9.38
CA LEU A 68 25.58 -12.14 9.61
C LEU A 68 24.31 -12.48 8.84
N ALA A 69 23.35 -11.55 8.79
CA ALA A 69 22.12 -11.76 8.04
C ALA A 69 22.40 -11.89 6.54
N ILE A 70 23.27 -11.05 5.98
CA ILE A 70 23.66 -11.08 4.57
C ILE A 70 24.42 -12.38 4.27
N GLU A 71 25.40 -12.78 5.08
CA GLU A 71 26.12 -14.04 4.91
C GLU A 71 25.16 -15.23 4.90
N SER A 72 24.24 -15.30 5.87
CA SER A 72 23.21 -16.34 5.93
C SER A 72 22.31 -16.38 4.69
N LEU A 73 21.94 -15.21 4.14
CA LEU A 73 21.15 -15.13 2.91
C LEU A 73 21.92 -15.65 1.70
N LEU A 74 23.20 -15.30 1.60
CA LEU A 74 24.10 -15.79 0.54
C LEU A 74 24.32 -17.29 0.61
N GLU A 75 24.67 -17.81 1.80
CA GLU A 75 24.91 -19.26 2.01
C GLU A 75 23.66 -20.09 1.71
N THR A 76 22.50 -19.60 2.12
CA THR A 76 21.23 -20.32 1.91
C THR A 76 20.58 -20.03 0.55
N ASN A 77 21.22 -19.22 -0.29
CA ASN A 77 20.75 -18.82 -1.63
C ASN A 77 19.32 -18.25 -1.60
N LYS A 78 18.97 -17.50 -0.55
CA LYS A 78 17.65 -16.87 -0.37
C LYS A 78 17.59 -15.51 -1.03
N VAL A 79 16.36 -15.06 -1.29
CA VAL A 79 16.07 -13.72 -1.81
C VAL A 79 15.70 -12.82 -0.64
N LEU A 80 16.29 -11.63 -0.58
CA LEU A 80 15.87 -10.58 0.33
C LEU A 80 14.73 -9.81 -0.33
N ILE A 81 13.57 -9.73 0.33
CA ILE A 81 12.44 -8.93 -0.12
C ILE A 81 12.25 -7.80 0.88
N ILE A 82 12.28 -6.56 0.39
CA ILE A 82 11.97 -5.36 1.16
C ILE A 82 10.65 -4.82 0.60
N ASP A 83 9.60 -5.04 1.37
CA ASP A 83 8.27 -4.57 1.02
C ASP A 83 8.08 -3.12 1.48
N ASP A 84 7.16 -2.41 0.83
CA ASP A 84 6.80 -1.03 1.16
C ASP A 84 8.00 -0.05 1.19
N PHE A 85 8.98 -0.27 0.32
CA PHE A 85 10.22 0.53 0.26
C PHE A 85 9.96 2.03 0.13
N HIS A 86 8.83 2.43 -0.45
CA HIS A 86 8.43 3.82 -0.63
C HIS A 86 8.04 4.55 0.67
N TYR A 87 7.84 3.83 1.79
CA TYR A 87 7.61 4.47 3.10
C TYR A 87 8.90 4.96 3.75
N CYS A 88 10.05 4.46 3.29
CA CYS A 88 11.33 4.97 3.75
C CYS A 88 11.54 6.40 3.23
N THR A 89 12.15 7.27 4.06
CA THR A 89 12.58 8.59 3.56
C THR A 89 13.66 8.43 2.48
N PRO A 90 13.83 9.41 1.57
CA PRO A 90 14.85 9.33 0.52
C PRO A 90 16.26 9.04 1.04
N GLU A 91 16.60 9.56 2.23
CA GLU A 91 17.89 9.35 2.89
C GLU A 91 18.05 7.89 3.26
N ILE A 92 17.04 7.31 3.91
CA ILE A 92 17.03 5.89 4.31
C ILE A 92 17.05 4.98 3.09
N GLN A 93 16.28 5.29 2.06
CA GLN A 93 16.29 4.54 0.80
C GLN A 93 17.71 4.52 0.20
N THR A 94 18.37 5.67 0.17
CA THR A 94 19.75 5.79 -0.32
C THR A 94 20.73 4.95 0.50
N GLU A 95 20.61 4.97 1.82
CA GLU A 95 21.47 4.17 2.72
C GLU A 95 21.25 2.66 2.52
N ILE A 96 20.00 2.22 2.39
CA ILE A 96 19.68 0.81 2.10
C ILE A 96 20.32 0.39 0.78
N ILE A 97 20.15 1.18 -0.28
CA ILE A 97 20.72 0.87 -1.59
C ILE A 97 22.24 0.80 -1.51
N ARG A 98 22.91 1.72 -0.82
CA ARG A 98 24.36 1.70 -0.62
C ARG A 98 24.83 0.47 0.14
N ALA A 99 24.12 0.10 1.21
CA ALA A 99 24.44 -1.08 2.00
C ALA A 99 24.28 -2.39 1.22
N LEU A 100 23.39 -2.42 0.23
CA LEU A 100 23.13 -3.61 -0.59
C LEU A 100 24.08 -3.74 -1.81
N LYS A 101 24.86 -2.72 -2.16
CA LYS A 101 25.73 -2.74 -3.36
C LYS A 101 26.72 -3.90 -3.35
N GLU A 102 27.50 -4.04 -2.29
CA GLU A 102 28.51 -5.10 -2.14
C GLU A 102 27.87 -6.49 -2.04
N PRO A 103 26.82 -6.70 -1.19
CA PRO A 103 26.07 -7.97 -1.16
C PRO A 103 25.51 -8.39 -2.52
N ILE A 104 24.94 -7.46 -3.29
CA ILE A 104 24.41 -7.75 -4.65
C ILE A 104 25.54 -8.13 -5.59
N ALA A 105 26.69 -7.45 -5.51
CA ALA A 105 27.87 -7.82 -6.29
C ALA A 105 28.39 -9.23 -5.92
N SER A 106 28.21 -9.66 -4.69
CA SER A 106 28.53 -11.00 -4.17
C SER A 106 27.45 -12.05 -4.49
N GLY A 107 26.38 -11.69 -5.20
CA GLY A 107 25.34 -12.61 -5.64
C GLY A 107 24.04 -12.60 -4.82
N LEU A 108 23.89 -11.69 -3.84
CA LEU A 108 22.62 -11.53 -3.12
C LEU A 108 21.53 -11.07 -4.10
N ARG A 109 20.39 -11.76 -4.10
CA ARG A 109 19.21 -11.37 -4.86
C ARG A 109 18.29 -10.55 -3.97
N VAL A 110 17.91 -9.36 -4.45
CA VAL A 110 17.07 -8.41 -3.71
C VAL A 110 15.86 -8.01 -4.55
N ILE A 111 14.71 -7.98 -3.93
CA ILE A 111 13.46 -7.43 -4.49
C ILE A 111 13.02 -6.28 -3.61
N LEU A 112 12.84 -5.10 -4.21
CA LEU A 112 12.26 -3.93 -3.57
C LEU A 112 10.85 -3.74 -4.10
N CYS A 113 9.84 -3.84 -3.23
CA CYS A 113 8.45 -3.58 -3.60
C CYS A 113 8.11 -2.12 -3.30
N SER A 114 7.56 -1.43 -4.27
CA SER A 114 7.24 -0.01 -4.17
C SER A 114 6.10 0.36 -5.11
N VAL A 115 5.33 1.39 -4.76
CA VAL A 115 4.34 1.92 -5.71
C VAL A 115 5.01 2.65 -6.88
N PRO A 116 4.46 2.56 -8.11
CA PRO A 116 5.15 2.95 -9.36
C PRO A 116 5.69 4.38 -9.39
N HIS A 117 5.05 5.33 -8.72
CA HIS A 117 5.38 6.76 -8.76
C HIS A 117 6.22 7.26 -7.59
N ARG A 118 6.63 6.38 -6.64
CA ARG A 118 7.38 6.78 -5.43
C ARG A 118 8.71 6.06 -5.19
N GLY A 119 8.95 4.95 -5.87
CA GLY A 119 10.07 4.07 -5.50
C GLY A 119 11.33 4.19 -6.34
N VAL A 120 11.27 4.86 -7.48
CA VAL A 120 12.33 4.74 -8.51
C VAL A 120 13.38 5.84 -8.40
N ASP A 121 13.06 6.97 -7.80
CA ASP A 121 13.96 8.14 -7.82
C ASP A 121 15.22 7.91 -6.98
N SER A 122 15.12 7.21 -5.86
CA SER A 122 16.28 6.89 -5.01
C SER A 122 17.27 5.93 -5.68
N ILE A 123 16.77 5.02 -6.51
CA ILE A 123 17.62 4.09 -7.27
C ILE A 123 18.38 4.83 -8.38
N LYS A 124 17.72 5.80 -9.03
CA LYS A 124 18.35 6.63 -10.09
C LYS A 124 19.44 7.56 -9.56
N VAL A 125 19.43 7.90 -8.27
CA VAL A 125 20.47 8.74 -7.65
C VAL A 125 21.82 8.01 -7.59
N GLU A 126 21.82 6.69 -7.43
CA GLU A 126 23.06 5.89 -7.38
C GLU A 126 23.42 5.35 -8.78
N LYS A 127 24.16 6.14 -9.57
CA LYS A 127 24.59 5.80 -10.93
C LYS A 127 25.29 4.43 -11.06
N GLU A 128 25.93 3.95 -9.98
CA GLU A 128 26.59 2.66 -9.97
C GLU A 128 25.63 1.47 -9.93
N MET A 129 24.35 1.71 -9.67
CA MET A 129 23.29 0.70 -9.74
C MET A 129 22.74 0.55 -11.17
N ASP A 130 23.09 1.46 -12.09
CA ASP A 130 22.73 1.34 -13.50
C ASP A 130 23.19 0.00 -14.08
N GLY A 131 22.26 -0.72 -14.72
CA GLY A 131 22.51 -2.06 -15.26
C GLY A 131 22.44 -3.21 -14.25
N ARG A 132 22.23 -2.94 -12.95
CA ARG A 132 22.03 -3.97 -11.90
C ARG A 132 20.60 -4.04 -11.40
N VAL A 133 19.76 -3.12 -11.82
CA VAL A 133 18.34 -3.03 -11.42
C VAL A 133 17.46 -3.28 -12.63
N ILE A 134 16.51 -4.19 -12.46
CA ILE A 134 15.44 -4.42 -13.43
C ILE A 134 14.15 -3.94 -12.78
N GLN A 135 13.49 -2.99 -13.42
CA GLN A 135 12.18 -2.53 -12.99
C GLN A 135 11.11 -3.42 -13.61
N LEU A 136 10.32 -4.08 -12.76
CA LEU A 136 9.17 -4.87 -13.16
C LEU A 136 7.90 -4.10 -12.78
N GLY A 137 7.14 -3.65 -13.78
CA GLY A 137 5.80 -3.10 -13.57
C GLY A 137 4.83 -4.25 -13.28
N ILE A 138 4.07 -4.11 -12.19
CA ILE A 138 2.91 -4.98 -11.94
C ILE A 138 1.70 -4.19 -12.37
N GLU A 139 1.12 -4.59 -13.51
CA GLU A 139 -0.06 -3.96 -14.05
C GLU A 139 -1.30 -4.30 -13.20
N PRO A 140 -2.28 -3.39 -13.13
CA PRO A 140 -3.58 -3.70 -12.53
C PRO A 140 -4.22 -4.91 -13.23
N TRP A 141 -5.01 -5.66 -12.47
CA TRP A 141 -5.65 -6.87 -13.00
C TRP A 141 -6.56 -6.58 -14.18
N GLU A 142 -6.47 -7.41 -15.21
CA GLU A 142 -7.34 -7.32 -16.39
C GLU A 142 -8.69 -8.04 -16.13
N ARG A 143 -9.65 -7.80 -17.03
CA ARG A 143 -11.01 -8.31 -16.88
C ARG A 143 -11.08 -9.83 -16.76
N GLU A 144 -10.25 -10.52 -17.54
CA GLU A 144 -10.15 -11.98 -17.59
C GLU A 144 -9.60 -12.55 -16.28
N GLU A 145 -8.62 -11.88 -15.68
CA GLU A 145 -8.03 -12.29 -14.41
C GLU A 145 -9.03 -12.11 -13.26
N LEU A 146 -9.76 -10.99 -13.24
CA LEU A 146 -10.82 -10.74 -12.28
C LEU A 146 -11.98 -11.74 -12.43
N TYR A 147 -12.33 -12.09 -13.67
CA TYR A 147 -13.33 -13.12 -13.95
C TYR A 147 -12.95 -14.47 -13.36
N GLU A 148 -11.69 -14.87 -13.44
CA GLU A 148 -11.21 -16.13 -12.86
C GLU A 148 -11.40 -16.20 -11.34
N ILE A 149 -11.37 -15.06 -10.62
CA ILE A 149 -11.65 -15.01 -9.18
C ILE A 149 -13.07 -15.50 -8.92
N SER A 150 -14.06 -14.92 -9.60
CA SER A 150 -15.48 -15.29 -9.41
C SER A 150 -15.74 -16.72 -9.86
N LYS A 151 -15.25 -17.10 -11.03
CA LYS A 151 -15.45 -18.43 -11.59
C LYS A 151 -14.93 -19.52 -10.66
N LYS A 152 -13.66 -19.45 -10.27
CA LYS A 152 -13.05 -20.44 -9.37
C LYS A 152 -13.70 -20.45 -7.98
N GLY A 153 -14.04 -19.27 -7.45
CA GLY A 153 -14.72 -19.16 -6.17
C GLY A 153 -16.10 -19.82 -6.19
N PHE A 154 -16.88 -19.59 -7.22
CA PHE A 154 -18.23 -20.14 -7.35
C PHE A 154 -18.20 -21.65 -7.67
N GLU A 155 -17.27 -22.09 -8.52
CA GLU A 155 -17.04 -23.52 -8.74
C GLU A 155 -16.68 -24.27 -7.45
N ALA A 156 -15.81 -23.67 -6.60
CA ALA A 156 -15.42 -24.25 -5.31
C ALA A 156 -16.60 -24.39 -4.33
N LEU A 157 -17.59 -23.50 -4.44
CA LEU A 157 -18.80 -23.49 -3.60
C LEU A 157 -19.96 -24.34 -4.20
N ASP A 158 -19.78 -24.95 -5.37
CA ASP A 158 -20.84 -25.63 -6.14
C ASP A 158 -22.05 -24.73 -6.43
N ILE A 159 -21.79 -23.48 -6.84
CA ILE A 159 -22.81 -22.50 -7.24
C ILE A 159 -22.59 -22.00 -8.66
N GLU A 160 -23.68 -21.64 -9.32
CA GLU A 160 -23.70 -20.96 -10.62
C GLU A 160 -24.59 -19.72 -10.58
N CYS A 161 -24.29 -18.74 -11.40
CA CYS A 161 -25.12 -17.57 -11.60
C CYS A 161 -24.96 -17.04 -13.05
N PRO A 162 -25.83 -16.14 -13.51
CA PRO A 162 -25.65 -15.46 -14.79
C PRO A 162 -24.31 -14.71 -14.87
N ASP A 163 -23.66 -14.79 -16.01
CA ASP A 163 -22.37 -14.11 -16.27
C ASP A 163 -22.47 -12.58 -16.15
N SER A 164 -23.64 -12.00 -16.41
CA SER A 164 -23.92 -10.58 -16.22
C SER A 164 -23.56 -10.05 -14.83
N ILE A 165 -23.71 -10.89 -13.78
CA ILE A 165 -23.34 -10.56 -12.40
C ILE A 165 -21.82 -10.36 -12.31
N PHE A 166 -21.03 -11.27 -12.88
CA PHE A 166 -19.57 -11.16 -12.88
C PHE A 166 -19.11 -9.96 -13.69
N GLN A 167 -19.71 -9.70 -14.84
CA GLN A 167 -19.38 -8.54 -15.67
C GLN A 167 -19.67 -7.22 -14.95
N ASN A 168 -20.75 -7.15 -14.17
CA ASN A 168 -21.06 -5.99 -13.35
C ASN A 168 -20.03 -5.82 -12.22
N PHE A 169 -19.68 -6.89 -11.50
CA PHE A 169 -18.66 -6.84 -10.46
C PHE A 169 -17.29 -6.43 -11.00
N ILE A 170 -16.88 -6.96 -12.14
CA ILE A 170 -15.64 -6.59 -12.80
C ILE A 170 -15.62 -5.09 -13.13
N SER A 171 -16.72 -4.53 -13.64
CA SER A 171 -16.78 -3.11 -13.98
C SER A 171 -16.66 -2.20 -12.76
N GLU A 172 -17.13 -2.66 -11.60
CA GLU A 172 -17.13 -1.89 -10.35
C GLU A 172 -15.92 -2.21 -9.43
N SER A 173 -15.09 -3.17 -9.79
CA SER A 173 -13.95 -3.58 -8.97
C SER A 173 -12.73 -2.66 -9.04
N TYR A 174 -12.73 -1.65 -9.91
CA TYR A 174 -11.59 -0.75 -10.12
C TYR A 174 -10.27 -1.51 -10.35
N LYS A 175 -10.33 -2.61 -11.08
CA LYS A 175 -9.19 -3.52 -11.34
C LYS A 175 -8.58 -4.11 -10.07
N SER A 176 -9.29 -4.08 -8.95
CA SER A 176 -8.86 -4.63 -7.67
C SER A 176 -9.36 -6.05 -7.47
N PRO A 177 -8.47 -7.04 -7.33
CA PRO A 177 -8.86 -8.41 -7.01
C PRO A 177 -9.57 -8.51 -5.65
N HIS A 178 -9.20 -7.65 -4.70
CA HIS A 178 -9.82 -7.62 -3.38
C HIS A 178 -11.28 -7.16 -3.45
N LEU A 179 -11.58 -6.04 -4.15
CA LEU A 179 -12.98 -5.63 -4.36
C LEU A 179 -13.79 -6.70 -5.09
N MET A 180 -13.18 -7.36 -6.09
CA MET A 180 -13.84 -8.47 -6.79
C MET A 180 -14.18 -9.63 -5.83
N GLN A 181 -13.27 -9.98 -4.92
CA GLN A 181 -13.52 -10.99 -3.89
C GLN A 181 -14.62 -10.54 -2.92
N ASP A 182 -14.61 -9.29 -2.49
CA ASP A 182 -15.63 -8.74 -1.60
C ASP A 182 -17.02 -8.78 -2.24
N PHE A 183 -17.14 -8.41 -3.52
CA PHE A 183 -18.42 -8.50 -4.21
C PHE A 183 -18.92 -9.95 -4.31
N CYS A 184 -18.05 -10.89 -4.64
CA CYS A 184 -18.39 -12.30 -4.63
C CYS A 184 -18.82 -12.80 -3.25
N TYR A 185 -18.08 -12.41 -2.20
CA TYR A 185 -18.41 -12.75 -0.82
C TYR A 185 -19.78 -12.20 -0.40
N TRP A 186 -20.03 -10.90 -0.63
CA TRP A 186 -21.29 -10.29 -0.26
C TRP A 186 -22.48 -10.83 -1.06
N PHE A 187 -22.26 -11.19 -2.34
CA PHE A 187 -23.28 -11.85 -3.16
C PHE A 187 -23.62 -13.23 -2.62
N CYS A 188 -22.63 -14.03 -2.24
CA CYS A 188 -22.85 -15.29 -1.56
C CYS A 188 -23.64 -15.11 -0.26
N ARG A 189 -23.25 -14.13 0.58
CA ARG A 189 -23.96 -13.82 1.82
C ARG A 189 -25.41 -13.39 1.60
N LEU A 190 -25.68 -12.59 0.56
CA LEU A 190 -27.03 -12.16 0.18
C LEU A 190 -27.90 -13.36 -0.18
N ASN A 191 -27.33 -14.36 -0.84
CA ASN A 191 -28.02 -15.61 -1.23
C ASN A 191 -27.92 -16.72 -0.18
N LYS A 192 -27.45 -16.39 1.05
CA LYS A 192 -27.30 -17.34 2.17
C LYS A 192 -26.31 -18.49 1.91
N VAL A 193 -25.42 -18.34 0.96
CA VAL A 193 -24.32 -19.28 0.74
C VAL A 193 -23.18 -18.90 1.69
N VAL A 194 -22.89 -19.76 2.66
CA VAL A 194 -21.85 -19.57 3.69
C VAL A 194 -20.77 -20.65 3.65
N GLU A 195 -21.04 -21.73 2.97
CA GLU A 195 -20.15 -22.88 2.79
C GLU A 195 -20.44 -23.56 1.46
N LYS A 196 -19.65 -24.56 1.09
CA LYS A 196 -19.88 -25.36 -0.12
C LYS A 196 -21.25 -25.97 -0.09
N MET A 197 -21.99 -25.83 -1.19
CA MET A 197 -23.34 -26.39 -1.29
C MET A 197 -23.27 -27.91 -1.47
N PRO A 198 -24.20 -28.67 -0.85
CA PRO A 198 -24.24 -30.14 -0.97
C PRO A 198 -24.59 -30.60 -2.37
N GLN A 199 -25.25 -29.78 -3.16
CA GLN A 199 -25.58 -29.98 -4.57
C GLN A 199 -25.44 -28.67 -5.31
N LYS A 200 -25.09 -28.72 -6.58
CA LYS A 200 -24.93 -27.54 -7.43
C LYS A 200 -26.20 -26.69 -7.44
N GLN A 201 -26.07 -25.45 -7.04
CA GLN A 201 -27.17 -24.50 -6.92
C GLN A 201 -27.01 -23.34 -7.91
N TYR A 202 -28.09 -23.02 -8.59
CA TYR A 202 -28.17 -21.83 -9.44
C TYR A 202 -28.72 -20.66 -8.64
N LEU A 203 -27.96 -19.54 -8.63
CA LEU A 203 -28.36 -18.28 -8.02
C LEU A 203 -28.88 -17.33 -9.10
N PRO A 204 -30.16 -16.92 -9.05
CA PRO A 204 -30.70 -16.02 -10.07
C PRO A 204 -30.15 -14.60 -9.96
N GLU A 205 -30.21 -13.84 -11.05
CA GLU A 205 -29.92 -12.41 -11.05
C GLU A 205 -31.10 -11.62 -10.44
N ASN A 206 -31.23 -11.73 -9.12
CA ASN A 206 -32.20 -10.96 -8.34
C ASN A 206 -31.46 -10.01 -7.40
N ILE A 207 -30.72 -9.07 -7.98
CA ILE A 207 -29.87 -8.13 -7.26
C ILE A 207 -30.21 -6.68 -7.66
N ASN A 208 -30.47 -5.84 -6.67
CA ASN A 208 -30.45 -4.41 -6.85
C ASN A 208 -29.02 -3.94 -6.60
N TYR A 209 -28.26 -3.69 -7.68
CA TYR A 209 -26.84 -3.32 -7.61
C TYR A 209 -26.58 -2.06 -6.80
N GLU A 210 -27.43 -1.05 -6.90
CA GLU A 210 -27.30 0.18 -6.14
C GLU A 210 -27.34 -0.09 -4.62
N LYS A 211 -28.40 -0.77 -4.15
CA LYS A 211 -28.52 -1.14 -2.73
C LYS A 211 -27.44 -2.10 -2.28
N PHE A 212 -26.99 -2.97 -3.18
CA PHE A 212 -25.92 -3.93 -2.91
C PHE A 212 -24.60 -3.21 -2.63
N TYR A 213 -24.19 -2.31 -3.52
CA TYR A 213 -22.95 -1.56 -3.37
C TYR A 213 -23.02 -0.55 -2.22
N GLN A 214 -24.13 0.14 -2.03
CA GLN A 214 -24.34 1.03 -0.88
C GLN A 214 -24.22 0.29 0.47
N ARG A 215 -24.65 -0.96 0.54
CA ARG A 215 -24.47 -1.77 1.74
C ARG A 215 -22.99 -2.09 1.99
N ILE A 216 -22.24 -2.44 0.96
CA ILE A 216 -20.80 -2.73 1.08
C ILE A 216 -20.04 -1.48 1.53
N VAL A 217 -20.38 -0.32 0.97
CA VAL A 217 -19.77 0.97 1.33
C VAL A 217 -19.99 1.32 2.81
N LYS A 218 -21.16 1.01 3.39
CA LYS A 218 -21.46 1.32 4.80
C LYS A 218 -20.55 0.62 5.81
N ASP A 219 -20.06 -0.56 5.45
CA ASP A 219 -19.16 -1.36 6.30
C ASP A 219 -17.67 -1.03 6.08
N HIS A 220 -17.38 0.00 5.24
CA HIS A 220 -16.01 0.30 4.83
C HIS A 220 -15.36 1.43 5.62
N SER A 221 -14.06 1.30 5.93
CA SER A 221 -13.25 2.28 6.67
C SER A 221 -13.00 3.60 5.93
N SER A 222 -13.35 3.70 4.65
CA SER A 222 -13.15 4.90 3.82
C SER A 222 -13.99 6.11 4.25
N LYS A 223 -15.01 5.90 5.09
CA LYS A 223 -15.88 6.99 5.58
C LYS A 223 -15.10 8.05 6.36
N GLU A 224 -14.23 7.63 7.28
CA GLU A 224 -13.44 8.58 8.10
C GLU A 224 -12.55 9.46 7.23
N LEU A 225 -11.93 8.87 6.21
CA LEU A 225 -11.13 9.63 5.25
C LEU A 225 -12.01 10.60 4.44
N TYR A 226 -13.15 10.15 3.94
CA TYR A 226 -14.09 11.00 3.20
C TYR A 226 -14.51 12.21 4.05
N ASP A 227 -14.98 11.98 5.27
CA ASP A 227 -15.44 13.02 6.19
C ASP A 227 -14.30 14.03 6.48
N LYS A 228 -13.07 13.54 6.67
CA LYS A 228 -11.87 14.36 6.88
C LYS A 228 -11.54 15.23 5.65
N LEU A 229 -11.63 14.68 4.46
CA LEU A 229 -11.34 15.40 3.21
C LEU A 229 -12.42 16.45 2.90
N VAL A 230 -13.68 16.13 3.15
CA VAL A 230 -14.80 17.08 3.02
C VAL A 230 -14.68 18.19 4.06
N ALA A 231 -14.40 17.85 5.32
CA ALA A 231 -14.18 18.85 6.36
C ALA A 231 -12.99 19.78 6.02
N GLY A 232 -11.95 19.27 5.35
CA GLY A 232 -10.78 20.06 4.99
C GLY A 232 -10.08 20.68 6.20
N PRO A 233 -9.21 21.69 6.02
CA PRO A 233 -8.59 22.42 7.13
C PRO A 233 -9.61 23.29 7.87
N SER A 234 -9.47 23.40 9.21
CA SER A 234 -10.34 24.21 10.05
C SER A 234 -10.22 25.71 9.72
N ARG A 235 -11.08 26.22 8.86
CA ARG A 235 -11.18 27.65 8.48
C ARG A 235 -12.59 27.94 8.02
N ASP A 236 -13.04 29.20 8.22
CA ASP A 236 -14.24 29.71 7.57
C ASP A 236 -14.02 29.77 6.06
N ARG A 237 -14.94 29.17 5.32
CA ARG A 237 -14.87 29.08 3.86
C ARG A 237 -16.14 29.62 3.24
N LYS A 238 -15.96 30.29 2.08
CA LYS A 238 -17.09 30.77 1.28
C LYS A 238 -17.96 29.59 0.87
N GLN A 239 -19.25 29.67 1.17
CA GLN A 239 -20.25 28.75 0.63
C GLN A 239 -20.45 29.02 -0.86
N ARG A 240 -20.71 27.98 -1.60
CA ARG A 240 -20.90 27.97 -3.03
C ARG A 240 -22.26 27.38 -3.35
N GLU A 241 -22.97 28.02 -4.22
CA GLU A 241 -24.28 27.60 -4.65
C GLU A 241 -24.16 26.56 -5.76
N PHE A 242 -24.84 25.43 -5.58
CA PHE A 242 -24.98 24.40 -6.58
C PHE A 242 -26.21 24.68 -7.46
N LYS A 243 -26.18 24.20 -8.69
CA LYS A 243 -27.32 24.35 -9.64
C LYS A 243 -28.60 23.67 -9.18
N ASN A 244 -28.51 22.71 -8.29
CA ASN A 244 -29.67 22.06 -7.66
C ASN A 244 -30.23 22.85 -6.45
N GLY A 245 -29.69 24.03 -6.15
CA GLY A 245 -30.11 24.90 -5.05
C GLY A 245 -29.52 24.54 -3.68
N SER A 246 -28.66 23.52 -3.60
CA SER A 246 -27.91 23.24 -2.36
C SER A 246 -26.70 24.16 -2.22
N GLU A 247 -26.13 24.22 -1.01
CA GLU A 247 -24.91 24.97 -0.73
C GLU A 247 -23.84 24.06 -0.11
N GLY A 248 -22.59 24.38 -0.39
CA GLY A 248 -21.44 23.69 0.19
C GLY A 248 -20.15 24.46 -0.06
N ASP A 249 -19.10 24.14 0.69
CA ASP A 249 -17.81 24.77 0.45
C ASP A 249 -17.06 24.14 -0.74
N ILE A 250 -15.87 24.67 -1.03
CA ILE A 250 -15.07 24.19 -2.17
C ILE A 250 -14.59 22.75 -1.99
N TYR A 251 -14.34 22.26 -0.74
CA TYR A 251 -13.91 20.88 -0.48
C TYR A 251 -15.04 19.89 -0.79
N TYR A 252 -16.24 20.21 -0.32
CA TYR A 252 -17.42 19.42 -0.63
C TYR A 252 -17.70 19.38 -2.15
N ALA A 253 -17.63 20.53 -2.82
CA ALA A 253 -17.83 20.61 -4.26
C ALA A 253 -16.79 19.78 -5.04
N VAL A 254 -15.52 19.85 -4.65
CA VAL A 254 -14.44 19.08 -5.28
C VAL A 254 -14.62 17.58 -5.02
N MET A 255 -15.06 17.18 -3.82
CA MET A 255 -15.34 15.76 -3.53
C MET A 255 -16.47 15.20 -4.39
N ILE A 256 -17.55 15.98 -4.60
CA ILE A 256 -18.62 15.57 -5.52
C ILE A 256 -18.08 15.46 -6.96
N ALA A 257 -17.26 16.41 -7.41
CA ALA A 257 -16.65 16.33 -8.73
C ALA A 257 -15.74 15.08 -8.88
N LEU A 258 -14.95 14.76 -7.87
CA LEU A 258 -14.09 13.57 -7.87
C LEU A 258 -14.91 12.27 -7.87
N SER A 259 -16.06 12.23 -7.20
CA SER A 259 -16.92 11.03 -7.18
C SER A 259 -17.47 10.65 -8.55
N ASP A 260 -17.60 11.63 -9.45
CA ASP A 260 -18.02 11.39 -10.83
C ASP A 260 -16.85 11.00 -11.77
N LEU A 261 -15.61 11.16 -11.29
CA LEU A 261 -14.37 10.92 -12.04
C LEU A 261 -13.61 9.67 -11.56
N THR A 262 -14.20 8.85 -10.71
CA THR A 262 -13.51 7.71 -10.08
C THR A 262 -12.99 6.65 -11.05
N HIS A 263 -13.53 6.57 -12.26
CA HIS A 263 -13.06 5.64 -13.31
C HIS A 263 -11.94 6.22 -14.19
N GLU A 264 -11.61 7.50 -14.01
CA GLU A 264 -10.55 8.14 -14.79
C GLU A 264 -9.18 7.76 -14.19
N THR A 265 -8.29 7.23 -15.01
CA THR A 265 -6.93 6.86 -14.58
C THR A 265 -6.09 8.07 -14.20
N VAL A 266 -6.32 9.21 -14.85
CA VAL A 266 -5.61 10.47 -14.62
C VAL A 266 -6.59 11.61 -14.57
N ILE A 267 -6.75 12.23 -13.42
CA ILE A 267 -7.63 13.37 -13.21
C ILE A 267 -6.79 14.64 -13.16
N THR A 268 -6.98 15.56 -14.11
CA THR A 268 -6.30 16.87 -14.11
C THR A 268 -7.11 17.91 -13.36
N VAL A 269 -6.45 19.01 -12.94
CA VAL A 269 -7.15 20.17 -12.36
C VAL A 269 -8.23 20.69 -13.32
N ASP A 270 -7.97 20.66 -14.63
CA ASP A 270 -8.92 21.13 -15.63
C ASP A 270 -10.13 20.19 -15.76
N THR A 271 -9.92 18.86 -15.69
CA THR A 271 -11.02 17.88 -15.67
C THR A 271 -11.93 18.10 -14.46
N VAL A 272 -11.34 18.31 -13.26
CA VAL A 272 -12.14 18.63 -12.05
C VAL A 272 -12.92 19.93 -12.24
N ARG A 273 -12.32 20.95 -12.85
CA ARG A 273 -13.01 22.23 -13.12
C ARG A 273 -14.16 22.08 -14.10
N GLU A 274 -14.02 21.27 -15.15
CA GLU A 274 -15.15 20.97 -16.06
C GLU A 274 -16.32 20.33 -15.29
N LYS A 275 -16.05 19.38 -14.41
CA LYS A 275 -17.09 18.81 -13.54
C LYS A 275 -17.70 19.84 -12.59
N LEU A 276 -16.90 20.72 -12.01
CA LEU A 276 -17.42 21.80 -11.17
C LEU A 276 -18.32 22.78 -11.94
N LYS A 277 -18.09 23.01 -13.23
CA LYS A 277 -19.00 23.82 -14.08
C LYS A 277 -20.36 23.14 -14.26
N GLU A 278 -20.42 21.82 -14.26
CA GLU A 278 -21.69 21.09 -14.32
C GLU A 278 -22.48 21.22 -13.01
N LEU A 279 -21.77 21.27 -11.86
CA LEU A 279 -22.34 21.27 -10.52
C LEU A 279 -22.70 22.66 -9.98
N LEU A 280 -21.81 23.63 -10.16
CA LEU A 280 -21.91 24.95 -9.52
C LEU A 280 -22.53 26.00 -10.46
N THR A 281 -23.15 27.03 -9.85
CA THR A 281 -23.56 28.25 -10.58
C THR A 281 -22.32 29.01 -11.07
N SER A 282 -22.47 29.81 -12.14
CA SER A 282 -21.36 30.58 -12.73
C SER A 282 -20.68 31.51 -11.73
N GLU A 283 -21.46 32.09 -10.79
CA GLU A 283 -20.98 33.01 -9.76
C GLU A 283 -20.22 32.31 -8.63
N SER A 284 -20.48 31.02 -8.44
CA SER A 284 -19.85 30.17 -7.41
C SER A 284 -18.62 29.41 -7.92
N MET A 285 -18.26 29.55 -9.23
CA MET A 285 -17.14 28.83 -9.83
C MET A 285 -15.78 29.21 -9.21
N PRO A 286 -14.97 28.23 -8.76
CA PRO A 286 -13.59 28.49 -8.33
C PRO A 286 -12.66 28.70 -9.52
N ASN A 287 -11.61 29.51 -9.32
CA ASN A 287 -10.53 29.61 -10.31
C ASN A 287 -9.61 28.37 -10.26
N LYS A 288 -8.74 28.21 -11.26
CA LYS A 288 -7.85 27.05 -11.40
C LYS A 288 -6.92 26.89 -10.19
N THR A 289 -6.37 28.01 -9.69
CA THR A 289 -5.46 28.01 -8.54
C THR A 289 -6.14 27.53 -7.27
N GLN A 290 -7.40 27.94 -7.04
CA GLN A 290 -8.17 27.48 -5.89
C GLN A 290 -8.41 25.96 -5.93
N VAL A 291 -8.77 25.42 -7.09
CA VAL A 291 -8.98 23.97 -7.26
C VAL A 291 -7.67 23.21 -7.04
N SER A 292 -6.56 23.66 -7.65
CA SER A 292 -5.24 23.03 -7.47
C SER A 292 -4.80 23.04 -5.99
N GLN A 293 -5.00 24.16 -5.27
CA GLN A 293 -4.70 24.25 -3.83
C GLN A 293 -5.56 23.30 -2.99
N VAL A 294 -6.85 23.16 -3.30
CA VAL A 294 -7.74 22.22 -2.60
C VAL A 294 -7.30 20.78 -2.83
N LEU A 295 -7.04 20.39 -4.09
CA LEU A 295 -6.58 19.04 -4.42
C LEU A 295 -5.25 18.70 -3.73
N LYS A 296 -4.30 19.64 -3.75
CA LYS A 296 -3.03 19.49 -3.02
C LYS A 296 -3.27 19.29 -1.52
N LYS A 297 -4.14 20.11 -0.93
CA LYS A 297 -4.46 20.00 0.50
C LYS A 297 -5.18 18.72 0.87
N MET A 298 -6.09 18.24 0.01
CA MET A 298 -6.73 16.92 0.18
C MET A 298 -5.70 15.79 0.16
N ALA A 299 -4.75 15.81 -0.77
CA ALA A 299 -3.67 14.83 -0.80
C ALA A 299 -2.77 14.89 0.45
N GLU A 300 -2.49 16.09 0.99
CA GLU A 300 -1.78 16.25 2.27
C GLU A 300 -2.58 15.67 3.45
N LEU A 301 -3.89 15.91 3.49
CA LEU A 301 -4.76 15.37 4.53
C LEU A 301 -4.92 13.85 4.43
N ALA A 302 -4.87 13.29 3.22
CA ALA A 302 -4.91 11.85 3.00
C ALA A 302 -3.62 11.14 3.43
N LYS A 303 -2.48 11.85 3.49
CA LYS A 303 -1.19 11.35 3.98
C LYS A 303 -1.13 11.25 5.50
N ASP A 304 -2.14 10.77 6.16
CA ASP A 304 -2.17 10.73 7.61
C ASP A 304 -1.05 9.89 8.24
N HIS A 305 -0.75 10.17 9.52
CA HIS A 305 0.33 9.64 10.35
C HIS A 305 0.31 8.11 10.57
N THR A 306 -0.53 7.37 9.86
CA THR A 306 -0.75 5.93 10.06
C THR A 306 0.12 5.02 9.19
N ASN A 307 1.20 5.49 8.58
CA ASN A 307 2.09 4.70 7.70
C ASN A 307 1.38 3.89 6.60
N ARG A 308 0.15 4.26 6.24
CA ARG A 308 -0.60 3.66 5.14
C ARG A 308 -0.39 4.45 3.86
N GLU A 309 -0.50 3.76 2.74
CA GLU A 309 -0.51 4.42 1.44
C GLU A 309 -1.68 5.42 1.38
N PRO A 310 -1.44 6.70 1.00
CA PRO A 310 -2.51 7.67 0.92
C PRO A 310 -3.47 7.29 -0.21
N ALA A 311 -4.76 7.30 0.08
CA ALA A 311 -5.79 6.99 -0.90
C ALA A 311 -5.84 7.99 -2.06
N ILE A 312 -5.31 9.20 -1.87
CA ILE A 312 -5.23 10.26 -2.87
C ILE A 312 -3.81 10.81 -2.91
N ASP A 313 -3.24 10.96 -4.10
CA ASP A 313 -1.97 11.65 -4.33
C ASP A 313 -2.12 12.78 -5.35
N PHE A 314 -1.33 13.84 -5.22
CA PHE A 314 -1.37 15.01 -6.10
C PHE A 314 0.03 15.38 -6.56
N GLN A 315 0.28 15.27 -7.86
CA GLN A 315 1.58 15.56 -8.47
C GLN A 315 1.38 16.21 -9.85
N ASN A 316 2.16 17.21 -10.19
CA ASN A 316 2.18 17.85 -11.51
C ASN A 316 0.78 18.28 -12.01
N ASP A 317 -0.02 18.94 -11.16
CA ASP A 317 -1.40 19.34 -11.43
C ASP A 317 -2.35 18.19 -11.81
N ARG A 318 -2.05 16.98 -11.34
CA ARG A 318 -2.87 15.78 -11.50
C ARG A 318 -3.17 15.18 -10.14
N ILE A 319 -4.41 14.72 -9.95
CA ILE A 319 -4.79 13.95 -8.78
C ILE A 319 -4.96 12.49 -9.18
N TYR A 320 -4.49 11.60 -8.32
CA TYR A 320 -4.59 10.17 -8.45
C TYR A 320 -5.38 9.63 -7.28
N ILE A 321 -6.44 8.90 -7.53
CA ILE A 321 -7.12 8.12 -6.51
C ILE A 321 -6.46 6.75 -6.54
N VAL A 322 -5.55 6.52 -5.60
CA VAL A 322 -4.66 5.33 -5.60
C VAL A 322 -5.37 4.12 -5.01
N ASP A 323 -6.26 4.35 -4.03
CA ASP A 323 -6.99 3.29 -3.36
C ASP A 323 -8.28 2.95 -4.12
N PRO A 324 -8.40 1.74 -4.70
CA PRO A 324 -9.62 1.28 -5.36
C PRO A 324 -10.85 1.28 -4.44
N PHE A 325 -10.65 1.02 -3.14
CA PHE A 325 -11.73 1.05 -2.16
C PHE A 325 -12.26 2.45 -1.94
N PHE A 326 -11.37 3.44 -1.93
CA PHE A 326 -11.79 4.82 -1.83
C PHE A 326 -12.51 5.28 -3.10
N SER A 327 -12.06 4.86 -4.30
CA SER A 327 -12.77 5.09 -5.56
C SER A 327 -14.17 4.50 -5.53
N PHE A 328 -14.30 3.26 -5.09
CA PHE A 328 -15.58 2.58 -4.93
C PHE A 328 -16.48 3.29 -3.90
N TYR A 329 -15.92 3.69 -2.76
CA TYR A 329 -16.63 4.46 -1.74
C TYR A 329 -17.20 5.77 -2.29
N LEU A 330 -16.37 6.56 -2.99
CA LEU A 330 -16.78 7.84 -3.57
C LEU A 330 -17.95 7.70 -4.56
N LYS A 331 -17.96 6.62 -5.33
CA LYS A 331 -19.03 6.38 -6.31
C LYS A 331 -20.35 6.02 -5.66
N TRP A 332 -20.33 5.17 -4.63
CA TRP A 332 -21.52 4.51 -4.09
C TRP A 332 -22.02 5.07 -2.76
N ILE A 333 -21.31 6.03 -2.16
CA ILE A 333 -21.82 6.74 -0.98
C ILE A 333 -23.09 7.52 -1.34
N GLU A 334 -24.09 7.47 -0.47
CA GLU A 334 -25.28 8.31 -0.58
C GLU A 334 -24.87 9.79 -0.51
N LYS A 335 -25.18 10.55 -1.57
CA LYS A 335 -24.83 11.97 -1.72
C LYS A 335 -25.91 12.87 -1.16
#